data_f6767fb88583a554b5f37fe545e8a10f
#
_entry.id   f6767fb88583a554b5f37fe545e8a10f
#
_cell.length_a   1.000
_cell.length_b   1.000
_cell.length_c   1.000
_cell.angle_alpha   90.00
_cell.angle_beta   90.00
_cell.angle_gamma   90.00
#
_symmetry.space_group_name_H-M   'P 1'
#
loop_
_entity.id
_entity.type
_entity.pdbx_description
1 polymer ?
#
loop_
_entity_poly.entity_id
_entity_poly.type
_entity_poly.pdbx_seq_one_letter_code
_entity_poly.pdbx_strand_id
1 'polypeptide(L)'
;FLPDGAPVAEGTRLFNHPYANVMRRMATGGAKVIYTGPIADAIVNTVQADKDNPGLLSLSDLSAYAVKERPALCSKFREYNVCGMGPPSSGALTVGQILGMINRFPVGKPYDAQTLRLMGDASRLAFADRGRYVADSDFVAVPTEGLVSEHYLATRASLLSGTNALRDIKPGNPDFSHALMWADDKSLEFPSTSHISIFDSYGNALSMTTTIENAFGSRLMTNGFLLNNELTDFSFKSHRSGVPIANSIE
;
A
#
# COMPACT_ATOMS: atom_id res chain seq x y z
N PHE A 1 -0.92 -15.05 -23.22
CA PHE A 1 0.41 -14.48 -23.44
C PHE A 1 1.35 -15.43 -24.20
N LEU A 2 1.01 -16.70 -24.32
CA LEU A 2 1.78 -17.71 -25.01
C LEU A 2 0.86 -18.45 -26.00
N PRO A 3 0.38 -17.81 -27.07
CA PRO A 3 -0.41 -18.50 -28.08
C PRO A 3 0.40 -19.67 -28.63
N ASP A 4 -0.22 -20.83 -28.74
CA ASP A 4 0.43 -22.09 -29.18
C ASP A 4 1.68 -22.47 -28.36
N GLY A 5 1.77 -22.02 -27.10
CA GLY A 5 2.89 -22.31 -26.19
C GLY A 5 4.19 -21.53 -26.45
N ALA A 6 4.18 -20.59 -27.38
CA ALA A 6 5.36 -19.77 -27.72
C ALA A 6 5.14 -18.28 -27.37
N PRO A 7 6.19 -17.54 -27.00
CA PRO A 7 6.11 -16.10 -26.83
C PRO A 7 5.68 -15.40 -28.12
N VAL A 8 4.81 -14.39 -27.99
CA VAL A 8 4.45 -13.56 -29.14
C VAL A 8 5.66 -12.79 -29.66
N ALA A 9 5.78 -12.67 -30.98
CA ALA A 9 6.85 -11.90 -31.61
C ALA A 9 6.68 -10.40 -31.32
N GLU A 10 7.78 -9.67 -31.26
CA GLU A 10 7.79 -8.21 -31.17
C GLU A 10 6.99 -7.58 -32.33
N GLY A 11 6.20 -6.56 -32.02
CA GLY A 11 5.34 -5.89 -32.99
C GLY A 11 4.00 -6.57 -33.27
N THR A 12 3.74 -7.74 -32.68
CA THR A 12 2.45 -8.43 -32.80
C THR A 12 1.33 -7.59 -32.17
N ARG A 13 0.26 -7.32 -32.94
CA ARG A 13 -0.93 -6.64 -32.43
C ARG A 13 -1.79 -7.64 -31.66
N LEU A 14 -1.95 -7.39 -30.35
CA LEU A 14 -2.81 -8.18 -29.47
C LEU A 14 -4.22 -7.57 -29.40
N PHE A 15 -5.25 -8.42 -29.38
CA PHE A 15 -6.64 -8.04 -29.18
C PHE A 15 -7.18 -8.74 -27.95
N ASN A 16 -7.78 -7.98 -27.04
CA ASN A 16 -8.39 -8.52 -25.84
C ASN A 16 -9.91 -8.26 -25.88
N HIS A 17 -10.63 -9.06 -26.67
CA HIS A 17 -12.08 -8.93 -26.83
C HIS A 17 -12.86 -9.16 -25.53
N PRO A 18 -12.52 -10.14 -24.65
CA PRO A 18 -13.18 -10.31 -23.38
C PRO A 18 -13.08 -9.05 -22.49
N TYR A 19 -11.88 -8.47 -22.37
CA TYR A 19 -11.69 -7.26 -21.58
C TYR A 19 -12.41 -6.05 -22.19
N ALA A 20 -12.37 -5.90 -23.49
CA ALA A 20 -13.15 -4.84 -24.19
C ALA A 20 -14.66 -4.95 -23.90
N ASN A 21 -15.19 -6.18 -23.76
CA ASN A 21 -16.57 -6.37 -23.39
C ASN A 21 -16.84 -5.95 -21.93
N VAL A 22 -15.94 -6.22 -20.99
CA VAL A 22 -16.03 -5.71 -19.62
C VAL A 22 -16.10 -4.18 -19.63
N MET A 23 -15.20 -3.51 -20.37
CA MET A 23 -15.20 -2.05 -20.48
C MET A 23 -16.51 -1.49 -21.01
N ARG A 24 -17.09 -2.11 -22.05
CA ARG A 24 -18.41 -1.69 -22.58
C ARG A 24 -19.53 -1.86 -21.56
N ARG A 25 -19.51 -2.97 -20.80
CA ARG A 25 -20.49 -3.20 -19.72
C ARG A 25 -20.36 -2.18 -18.62
N MET A 26 -19.14 -1.82 -18.23
CA MET A 26 -18.88 -0.78 -17.25
C MET A 26 -19.37 0.60 -17.75
N ALA A 27 -19.12 0.92 -19.01
CA ALA A 27 -19.56 2.18 -19.60
C ALA A 27 -21.11 2.35 -19.61
N THR A 28 -21.85 1.26 -19.68
CA THR A 28 -23.34 1.29 -19.71
C THR A 28 -23.96 1.04 -18.35
N GLY A 29 -23.35 0.18 -17.52
CA GLY A 29 -23.94 -0.28 -16.26
C GLY A 29 -23.25 0.26 -15.00
N GLY A 30 -22.17 1.04 -15.17
CA GLY A 30 -21.35 1.57 -14.05
C GLY A 30 -20.50 0.48 -13.36
N ALA A 31 -19.84 0.87 -12.29
CA ALA A 31 -18.90 0.00 -11.56
C ALA A 31 -19.54 -1.27 -10.99
N LYS A 32 -20.83 -1.23 -10.64
CA LYS A 32 -21.55 -2.37 -10.05
C LYS A 32 -21.52 -3.65 -10.87
N VAL A 33 -21.32 -3.56 -12.21
CA VAL A 33 -21.27 -4.74 -13.08
C VAL A 33 -20.07 -5.65 -12.79
N ILE A 34 -19.04 -5.15 -12.10
CA ILE A 34 -17.89 -5.93 -11.64
C ILE A 34 -18.25 -6.73 -10.38
N TYR A 35 -19.11 -6.17 -9.53
CA TYR A 35 -19.40 -6.71 -8.21
C TYR A 35 -20.66 -7.59 -8.18
N THR A 36 -21.46 -7.58 -9.24
CA THR A 36 -22.68 -8.38 -9.34
C THR A 36 -22.90 -8.93 -10.76
N GLY A 37 -23.57 -10.08 -10.86
CA GLY A 37 -23.92 -10.71 -12.13
C GLY A 37 -22.74 -11.40 -12.83
N PRO A 38 -22.78 -11.61 -14.15
CA PRO A 38 -21.92 -12.57 -14.84
C PRO A 38 -20.41 -12.33 -14.72
N ILE A 39 -19.96 -11.08 -14.50
CA ILE A 39 -18.53 -10.80 -14.29
C ILE A 39 -18.12 -11.23 -12.89
N ALA A 40 -18.94 -10.91 -11.89
CA ALA A 40 -18.72 -11.35 -10.50
C ALA A 40 -18.72 -12.89 -10.41
N ASP A 41 -19.72 -13.54 -11.06
CA ASP A 41 -19.81 -15.01 -11.12
C ASP A 41 -18.51 -15.61 -11.70
N ALA A 42 -18.00 -15.04 -12.79
CA ALA A 42 -16.77 -15.52 -13.42
C ALA A 42 -15.54 -15.30 -12.54
N ILE A 43 -15.45 -14.19 -11.80
CA ILE A 43 -14.37 -13.91 -10.84
C ILE A 43 -14.38 -14.97 -9.74
N VAL A 44 -15.52 -15.16 -9.08
CA VAL A 44 -15.68 -16.13 -7.97
C VAL A 44 -15.37 -17.55 -8.44
N ASN A 45 -15.95 -17.96 -9.56
CA ASN A 45 -15.69 -19.29 -10.12
C ASN A 45 -14.21 -19.51 -10.46
N THR A 46 -13.53 -18.49 -11.00
CA THR A 46 -12.10 -18.60 -11.30
C THR A 46 -11.26 -18.78 -10.04
N VAL A 47 -11.57 -18.05 -8.96
CA VAL A 47 -10.87 -18.13 -7.67
C VAL A 47 -11.13 -19.48 -6.98
N GLN A 48 -12.39 -19.94 -6.95
CA GLN A 48 -12.77 -21.18 -6.27
C GLN A 48 -12.39 -22.46 -7.03
N ALA A 49 -12.28 -22.38 -8.36
CA ALA A 49 -11.94 -23.51 -9.21
C ALA A 49 -10.42 -23.70 -9.41
N ASP A 50 -9.58 -22.89 -8.81
CA ASP A 50 -8.13 -23.10 -8.88
C ASP A 50 -7.76 -24.44 -8.26
N LYS A 51 -6.94 -25.23 -8.98
CA LYS A 51 -6.64 -26.61 -8.58
C LYS A 51 -5.56 -26.72 -7.53
N ASP A 52 -4.68 -25.73 -7.48
CA ASP A 52 -3.50 -25.74 -6.62
C ASP A 52 -3.77 -25.00 -5.30
N ASN A 53 -4.53 -23.90 -5.38
CA ASN A 53 -4.83 -23.06 -4.22
C ASN A 53 -6.22 -22.40 -4.36
N PRO A 54 -7.33 -23.16 -4.21
CA PRO A 54 -8.67 -22.60 -4.33
C PRO A 54 -8.93 -21.56 -3.22
N GLY A 55 -9.41 -20.39 -3.63
CA GLY A 55 -9.75 -19.31 -2.70
C GLY A 55 -11.17 -19.39 -2.20
N LEU A 56 -11.50 -18.62 -1.17
CA LEU A 56 -12.81 -18.60 -0.50
C LEU A 56 -13.70 -17.42 -0.93
N LEU A 57 -13.24 -16.59 -1.88
CA LEU A 57 -14.01 -15.45 -2.36
C LEU A 57 -15.42 -15.87 -2.79
N SER A 58 -16.43 -15.12 -2.33
CA SER A 58 -17.83 -15.38 -2.62
C SER A 58 -18.52 -14.20 -3.31
N LEU A 59 -19.70 -14.42 -3.87
CA LEU A 59 -20.51 -13.34 -4.45
C LEU A 59 -20.98 -12.34 -3.39
N SER A 60 -21.15 -12.77 -2.14
CA SER A 60 -21.49 -11.87 -1.04
C SER A 60 -20.36 -10.91 -0.74
N ASP A 61 -19.10 -11.34 -0.80
CA ASP A 61 -17.94 -10.48 -0.57
C ASP A 61 -17.84 -9.41 -1.65
N LEU A 62 -18.00 -9.79 -2.92
CA LEU A 62 -18.01 -8.83 -4.02
C LEU A 62 -19.17 -7.84 -3.92
N SER A 63 -20.38 -8.31 -3.64
CA SER A 63 -21.58 -7.46 -3.56
C SER A 63 -21.56 -6.53 -2.35
N ALA A 64 -20.83 -6.87 -1.28
CA ALA A 64 -20.67 -6.05 -0.07
C ALA A 64 -19.53 -5.03 -0.21
N TYR A 65 -18.71 -5.14 -1.25
CA TYR A 65 -17.59 -4.20 -1.44
C TYR A 65 -18.07 -2.76 -1.63
N ALA A 66 -17.49 -1.85 -0.88
CA ALA A 66 -17.72 -0.43 -1.00
C ALA A 66 -16.41 0.35 -0.94
N VAL A 67 -16.28 1.35 -1.80
CA VAL A 67 -15.15 2.30 -1.74
C VAL A 67 -15.20 3.06 -0.43
N LYS A 68 -14.06 3.18 0.24
CA LYS A 68 -13.92 3.97 1.46
C LYS A 68 -13.32 5.34 1.15
N GLU A 69 -14.07 6.38 1.47
CA GLU A 69 -13.57 7.75 1.45
C GLU A 69 -12.91 8.05 2.80
N ARG A 70 -11.70 8.58 2.76
CA ARG A 70 -10.92 8.92 3.96
C ARG A 70 -10.35 10.33 3.84
N PRO A 71 -10.28 11.10 4.94
CA PRO A 71 -9.59 12.38 4.92
C PRO A 71 -8.11 12.20 4.61
N ALA A 72 -7.52 13.14 3.87
CA ALA A 72 -6.10 13.13 3.60
C ALA A 72 -5.31 13.36 4.91
N LEU A 73 -4.23 12.60 5.08
CA LEU A 73 -3.24 12.85 6.13
C LEU A 73 -2.20 13.84 5.59
N CYS A 74 -2.03 14.96 6.26
CA CYS A 74 -1.09 16.01 5.86
C CYS A 74 0.00 16.18 6.91
N SER A 75 1.24 16.33 6.44
CA SER A 75 2.41 16.66 7.26
C SER A 75 3.10 17.91 6.72
N LYS A 76 3.64 18.73 7.61
CA LYS A 76 4.34 19.96 7.21
C LYS A 76 5.82 19.67 6.94
N PHE A 77 6.30 20.11 5.78
CA PHE A 77 7.72 20.09 5.43
C PHE A 77 8.13 21.44 4.88
N ARG A 78 8.97 22.16 5.61
CA ARG A 78 9.31 23.56 5.33
C ARG A 78 8.02 24.41 5.31
N GLU A 79 7.78 25.12 4.19
CA GLU A 79 6.55 25.86 3.94
C GLU A 79 5.44 25.04 3.25
N TYR A 80 5.70 23.79 2.88
CA TYR A 80 4.77 22.95 2.14
C TYR A 80 3.95 22.04 3.05
N ASN A 81 2.71 21.81 2.69
CA ASN A 81 1.89 20.73 3.21
C ASN A 81 1.98 19.54 2.25
N VAL A 82 2.46 18.40 2.74
CA VAL A 82 2.55 17.15 1.99
C VAL A 82 1.42 16.25 2.46
N CYS A 83 0.47 16.01 1.58
CA CYS A 83 -0.74 15.26 1.90
C CYS A 83 -0.83 13.98 1.08
N GLY A 84 -1.46 12.96 1.63
CA GLY A 84 -1.74 11.70 0.94
C GLY A 84 -2.75 10.86 1.70
N MET A 85 -3.00 9.65 1.23
CA MET A 85 -3.92 8.74 1.88
C MET A 85 -3.35 8.24 3.21
N GLY A 86 -4.19 8.27 4.25
CA GLY A 86 -3.88 7.67 5.55
C GLY A 86 -4.11 6.15 5.57
N PRO A 87 -3.98 5.49 6.75
CA PRO A 87 -4.19 4.06 6.88
C PRO A 87 -5.54 3.59 6.29
N PRO A 88 -5.55 2.39 5.67
CA PRO A 88 -4.52 1.36 5.63
C PRO A 88 -3.30 1.67 4.75
N SER A 89 -3.36 2.69 3.89
CA SER A 89 -2.18 3.13 3.15
C SER A 89 -1.14 3.72 4.11
N SER A 90 0.10 3.25 4.01
CA SER A 90 1.20 3.73 4.82
C SER A 90 1.90 4.97 4.24
N GLY A 91 1.62 5.32 2.98
CA GLY A 91 2.41 6.28 2.20
C GLY A 91 2.50 7.66 2.86
N ALA A 92 1.37 8.32 3.10
CA ALA A 92 1.38 9.67 3.67
C ALA A 92 1.97 9.70 5.09
N LEU A 93 1.69 8.67 5.91
CA LEU A 93 2.21 8.57 7.26
C LEU A 93 3.73 8.37 7.25
N THR A 94 4.23 7.42 6.47
CA THR A 94 5.66 7.11 6.39
C THR A 94 6.46 8.28 5.80
N VAL A 95 5.97 8.88 4.70
CA VAL A 95 6.59 10.08 4.12
C VAL A 95 6.53 11.27 5.08
N GLY A 96 5.40 11.45 5.78
CA GLY A 96 5.25 12.48 6.81
C GLY A 96 6.27 12.33 7.93
N GLN A 97 6.51 11.12 8.42
CA GLN A 97 7.54 10.85 9.42
C GLN A 97 8.95 11.14 8.90
N ILE A 98 9.29 10.67 7.69
CA ILE A 98 10.60 10.91 7.07
C ILE A 98 10.85 12.42 6.96
N LEU A 99 9.92 13.14 6.35
CA LEU A 99 10.04 14.57 6.14
C LEU A 99 10.06 15.36 7.47
N GLY A 100 9.22 14.97 8.43
CA GLY A 100 9.15 15.59 9.75
C GLY A 100 10.44 15.41 10.56
N MET A 101 11.11 14.26 10.46
CA MET A 101 12.43 14.06 11.06
C MET A 101 13.50 14.90 10.36
N ILE A 102 13.55 14.85 9.02
CA ILE A 102 14.56 15.56 8.21
C ILE A 102 14.40 17.09 8.32
N ASN A 103 13.19 17.58 8.53
CA ASN A 103 12.89 19.01 8.63
C ASN A 103 13.69 19.72 9.74
N ARG A 104 14.25 18.97 10.68
CA ARG A 104 15.06 19.45 11.81
C ARG A 104 16.55 19.57 11.51
N PHE A 105 16.97 19.19 10.31
CA PHE A 105 18.36 19.20 9.89
C PHE A 105 18.57 20.12 8.69
N PRO A 106 19.76 20.71 8.55
CA PRO A 106 20.16 21.31 7.29
C PRO A 106 20.33 20.19 6.25
N VAL A 107 19.57 20.27 5.18
CA VAL A 107 19.69 19.35 4.04
C VAL A 107 20.69 19.99 3.06
N GLY A 108 21.76 19.25 2.74
CA GLY A 108 22.77 19.64 1.79
C GLY A 108 22.34 19.48 0.33
N LYS A 109 23.32 19.40 -0.56
CA LYS A 109 23.06 19.14 -1.98
C LYS A 109 22.53 17.72 -2.18
N PRO A 110 21.74 17.48 -3.24
CA PRO A 110 21.42 16.12 -3.69
C PRO A 110 22.72 15.31 -3.84
N TYR A 111 22.69 14.05 -3.40
CA TYR A 111 23.84 13.13 -3.42
C TYR A 111 24.98 13.45 -2.43
N ASP A 112 24.85 14.47 -1.60
CA ASP A 112 25.75 14.64 -0.47
C ASP A 112 25.62 13.45 0.50
N ALA A 113 26.77 12.88 0.93
CA ALA A 113 26.76 11.65 1.74
C ALA A 113 25.96 11.80 3.05
N GLN A 114 26.02 12.98 3.68
CA GLN A 114 25.26 13.24 4.90
C GLN A 114 23.76 13.35 4.63
N THR A 115 23.36 13.97 3.52
CA THR A 115 21.97 14.07 3.09
C THR A 115 21.40 12.66 2.80
N LEU A 116 22.15 11.84 2.05
CA LEU A 116 21.74 10.46 1.76
C LEU A 116 21.62 9.61 3.03
N ARG A 117 22.57 9.78 3.97
CA ARG A 117 22.51 9.11 5.27
C ARG A 117 21.25 9.51 6.05
N LEU A 118 20.98 10.81 6.16
CA LEU A 118 19.78 11.32 6.86
C LEU A 118 18.51 10.76 6.26
N MET A 119 18.38 10.78 4.93
CA MET A 119 17.23 10.22 4.23
C MET A 119 17.10 8.71 4.46
N GLY A 120 18.20 7.97 4.33
CA GLY A 120 18.23 6.53 4.53
C GLY A 120 17.85 6.13 5.95
N ASP A 121 18.44 6.76 6.96
CA ASP A 121 18.15 6.44 8.36
C ASP A 121 16.74 6.89 8.78
N ALA A 122 16.29 8.07 8.34
CA ALA A 122 14.90 8.50 8.58
C ALA A 122 13.89 7.54 7.95
N SER A 123 14.16 7.07 6.74
CA SER A 123 13.33 6.07 6.07
C SER A 123 13.30 4.75 6.88
N ARG A 124 14.45 4.25 7.31
CA ARG A 124 14.53 3.02 8.10
C ARG A 124 13.78 3.13 9.43
N LEU A 125 13.86 4.28 10.11
CA LEU A 125 13.10 4.55 11.32
C LEU A 125 11.60 4.57 11.07
N ALA A 126 11.14 5.25 10.02
CA ALA A 126 9.73 5.32 9.64
C ALA A 126 9.17 3.94 9.22
N PHE A 127 9.96 3.15 8.49
CA PHE A 127 9.58 1.78 8.12
C PHE A 127 9.54 0.82 9.32
N ALA A 128 10.38 1.03 10.34
CA ALA A 128 10.27 0.27 11.57
C ALA A 128 8.95 0.57 12.31
N ASP A 129 8.55 1.83 12.36
CA ASP A 129 7.25 2.24 12.93
C ASP A 129 6.09 1.68 12.09
N ARG A 130 6.20 1.77 10.76
CA ARG A 130 5.21 1.20 9.83
C ARG A 130 4.97 -0.28 10.10
N GLY A 131 6.03 -1.07 10.16
CA GLY A 131 5.92 -2.52 10.36
C GLY A 131 5.35 -2.94 11.73
N ARG A 132 5.22 -2.02 12.68
CA ARG A 132 4.58 -2.29 13.97
C ARG A 132 3.16 -1.77 14.06
N TYR A 133 2.89 -0.58 13.52
CA TYR A 133 1.69 0.19 13.86
C TYR A 133 0.71 0.36 12.71
N VAL A 134 1.14 0.24 11.45
CA VAL A 134 0.25 0.47 10.31
C VAL A 134 -0.53 -0.79 9.97
N ALA A 135 -1.84 -0.64 9.91
CA ALA A 135 -2.80 -1.68 9.59
C ALA A 135 -4.09 -1.04 9.04
N ASP A 136 -5.10 -1.84 8.72
CA ASP A 136 -6.41 -1.30 8.36
C ASP A 136 -7.10 -0.69 9.58
N SER A 137 -7.26 0.62 9.56
CA SER A 137 -7.85 1.39 10.65
C SER A 137 -9.35 1.12 10.85
N ASP A 138 -10.02 0.40 9.97
CA ASP A 138 -11.40 -0.03 10.17
C ASP A 138 -11.48 -1.23 11.12
N PHE A 139 -10.39 -1.98 11.29
CA PHE A 139 -10.31 -3.18 12.12
C PHE A 139 -9.35 -3.04 13.30
N VAL A 140 -8.29 -2.25 13.14
CA VAL A 140 -7.20 -2.13 14.11
C VAL A 140 -6.94 -0.67 14.44
N ALA A 141 -6.81 -0.34 15.72
CA ALA A 141 -6.43 1.01 16.13
C ALA A 141 -5.00 1.33 15.70
N VAL A 142 -4.83 2.38 14.90
CA VAL A 142 -3.54 2.87 14.40
C VAL A 142 -3.24 4.23 15.05
N PRO A 143 -2.06 4.43 15.69
CA PRO A 143 -1.71 5.68 16.34
C PRO A 143 -1.30 6.77 15.33
N THR A 144 -2.15 7.06 14.35
CA THR A 144 -1.84 7.94 13.22
C THR A 144 -1.37 9.32 13.67
N GLU A 145 -2.09 9.96 14.60
CA GLU A 145 -1.73 11.28 15.11
C GLU A 145 -0.44 11.24 15.94
N GLY A 146 -0.29 10.21 16.79
CA GLY A 146 0.91 10.01 17.60
C GLY A 146 2.16 9.85 16.76
N LEU A 147 2.08 9.09 15.67
CA LEU A 147 3.19 8.81 14.76
C LEU A 147 3.69 10.03 13.98
N VAL A 148 2.85 11.03 13.74
CA VAL A 148 3.22 12.28 13.07
C VAL A 148 3.26 13.47 14.01
N SER A 149 3.09 13.26 15.33
CA SER A 149 3.14 14.35 16.31
C SER A 149 4.53 14.98 16.37
N GLU A 150 4.56 16.30 16.57
CA GLU A 150 5.80 17.10 16.64
C GLU A 150 6.75 16.56 17.71
N HIS A 151 6.22 16.20 18.88
CA HIS A 151 6.99 15.63 19.98
C HIS A 151 7.62 14.28 19.61
N TYR A 152 6.85 13.40 19.02
CA TYR A 152 7.33 12.08 18.58
C TYR A 152 8.40 12.20 17.51
N LEU A 153 8.15 13.01 16.49
CA LEU A 153 9.12 13.24 15.40
C LEU A 153 10.42 13.89 15.91
N ALA A 154 10.36 14.77 16.91
CA ALA A 154 11.56 15.30 17.55
C ALA A 154 12.37 14.21 18.26
N THR A 155 11.71 13.32 18.99
CA THR A 155 12.35 12.19 19.65
C THR A 155 13.01 11.25 18.65
N ARG A 156 12.31 10.91 17.56
CA ARG A 156 12.88 10.07 16.50
C ARG A 156 14.06 10.74 15.78
N ALA A 157 13.93 12.03 15.50
CA ALA A 157 14.99 12.81 14.86
C ALA A 157 16.27 12.91 15.71
N SER A 158 16.18 12.92 17.03
CA SER A 158 17.36 12.95 17.90
C SER A 158 18.32 11.77 17.65
N LEU A 159 17.82 10.64 17.18
CA LEU A 159 18.62 9.48 16.80
C LEU A 159 19.49 9.75 15.56
N LEU A 160 19.12 10.73 14.73
CA LEU A 160 19.80 11.08 13.47
C LEU A 160 20.95 12.09 13.67
N SER A 161 21.22 12.56 14.91
CA SER A 161 22.19 13.62 15.20
C SER A 161 23.66 13.21 14.95
N GLY A 162 23.96 11.93 14.86
CA GLY A 162 25.31 11.43 14.57
C GLY A 162 25.71 11.59 13.10
N THR A 163 26.99 11.32 12.82
CA THR A 163 27.55 11.36 11.45
C THR A 163 27.56 10.00 10.74
N ASN A 164 27.44 8.90 11.50
CA ASN A 164 27.42 7.54 10.99
C ASN A 164 25.97 7.03 10.83
N ALA A 165 25.77 6.11 9.89
CA ALA A 165 24.50 5.42 9.74
C ALA A 165 24.11 4.66 11.01
N LEU A 166 22.82 4.65 11.31
CA LEU A 166 22.28 3.92 12.46
C LEU A 166 22.49 2.39 12.27
N ARG A 167 22.99 1.75 13.31
CA ARG A 167 23.21 0.28 13.28
C ARG A 167 21.96 -0.48 13.71
N ASP A 168 21.31 -0.03 14.76
CA ASP A 168 20.14 -0.68 15.37
C ASP A 168 18.90 0.18 15.12
N ILE A 169 17.96 -0.35 14.36
CA ILE A 169 16.71 0.31 14.00
C ILE A 169 15.58 -0.44 14.69
N LYS A 170 14.82 0.30 15.50
CA LYS A 170 13.65 -0.21 16.21
C LYS A 170 12.48 0.74 16.04
N PRO A 171 11.24 0.22 16.10
CA PRO A 171 10.06 1.07 16.23
C PRO A 171 10.18 1.97 17.45
N GLY A 172 9.65 3.17 17.34
CA GLY A 172 9.52 4.08 18.47
C GLY A 172 8.30 3.76 19.32
N ASN A 173 7.97 4.70 20.22
CA ASN A 173 6.81 4.59 21.08
C ASN A 173 5.99 5.90 20.97
N PRO A 174 5.09 5.99 19.97
CA PRO A 174 4.22 7.15 19.83
C PRO A 174 3.19 7.21 20.96
N ASP A 175 2.60 8.39 21.19
CA ASP A 175 1.45 8.50 22.07
C ASP A 175 0.29 7.66 21.50
N PHE A 176 -0.06 6.63 22.25
CA PHE A 176 -1.06 5.66 21.84
C PHE A 176 -1.76 5.06 23.06
N SER A 177 -2.98 5.52 23.30
CA SER A 177 -3.82 4.99 24.37
C SER A 177 -4.56 3.73 23.90
N HIS A 178 -3.86 2.63 23.82
CA HIS A 178 -4.44 1.32 23.47
C HIS A 178 -3.90 0.24 24.39
N ALA A 179 -4.75 -0.68 24.81
CA ALA A 179 -4.38 -1.73 25.76
C ALA A 179 -3.48 -2.83 25.16
N LEU A 180 -3.43 -2.93 23.82
CA LEU A 180 -2.66 -3.96 23.13
C LEU A 180 -1.31 -3.42 22.65
N MET A 181 -0.26 -4.22 22.88
CA MET A 181 1.05 -4.00 22.27
C MET A 181 1.13 -4.84 20.99
N TRP A 182 1.67 -4.23 19.93
CA TRP A 182 1.85 -4.89 18.66
C TRP A 182 3.27 -5.43 18.49
N ALA A 183 3.40 -6.61 17.90
CA ALA A 183 4.67 -7.14 17.43
C ALA A 183 5.01 -6.58 16.04
N ASP A 184 6.31 -6.57 15.71
CA ASP A 184 6.77 -6.14 14.38
C ASP A 184 6.34 -7.14 13.31
N ASP A 185 5.69 -6.66 12.26
CA ASP A 185 5.55 -7.39 11.03
C ASP A 185 6.90 -7.44 10.30
N LYS A 186 7.28 -8.62 9.83
CA LYS A 186 8.49 -8.87 9.04
C LYS A 186 8.15 -9.61 7.74
N SER A 187 6.93 -9.49 7.29
CA SER A 187 6.50 -10.00 5.99
C SER A 187 7.31 -9.34 4.88
N LEU A 188 7.58 -10.10 3.83
CA LEU A 188 8.25 -9.57 2.65
C LEU A 188 7.25 -8.78 1.82
N GLU A 189 7.60 -7.55 1.48
CA GLU A 189 6.85 -6.74 0.55
C GLU A 189 7.42 -6.91 -0.86
N PHE A 190 6.53 -7.16 -1.81
CA PHE A 190 6.92 -7.31 -3.22
C PHE A 190 6.71 -5.98 -3.97
N PRO A 191 7.70 -5.51 -4.74
CA PRO A 191 7.57 -4.30 -5.54
C PRO A 191 6.77 -4.62 -6.82
N SER A 192 5.63 -3.98 -7.04
CA SER A 192 4.95 -4.05 -8.34
C SER A 192 3.72 -3.17 -8.43
N THR A 193 3.87 -1.88 -8.32
CA THR A 193 2.77 -0.91 -8.28
C THR A 193 2.99 0.20 -9.29
N SER A 194 1.93 0.74 -9.87
CA SER A 194 1.99 1.91 -10.75
C SER A 194 1.40 3.13 -10.05
N HIS A 195 1.99 4.29 -10.30
CA HIS A 195 1.49 5.56 -9.82
C HIS A 195 1.27 6.53 -10.99
N ILE A 196 0.16 7.26 -10.96
CA ILE A 196 -0.22 8.24 -11.96
C ILE A 196 -0.46 9.57 -11.28
N SER A 197 0.20 10.63 -11.76
CA SER A 197 -0.05 12.00 -11.35
C SER A 197 -0.49 12.80 -12.57
N ILE A 198 -1.63 13.47 -12.47
CA ILE A 198 -2.20 14.29 -13.56
C ILE A 198 -2.53 15.65 -12.99
N PHE A 199 -2.16 16.68 -13.73
CA PHE A 199 -2.60 18.05 -13.50
C PHE A 199 -3.14 18.60 -14.82
N ASP A 200 -4.40 19.01 -14.86
CA ASP A 200 -5.04 19.48 -16.07
C ASP A 200 -5.03 21.02 -16.20
N SER A 201 -5.45 21.50 -17.37
CA SER A 201 -5.51 22.93 -17.66
C SER A 201 -6.56 23.69 -16.84
N TYR A 202 -7.46 23.02 -16.16
CA TYR A 202 -8.48 23.61 -15.27
C TYR A 202 -8.04 23.72 -13.83
N GLY A 203 -6.85 23.18 -13.50
CA GLY A 203 -6.31 23.15 -12.14
C GLY A 203 -6.72 21.92 -11.34
N ASN A 204 -7.37 20.93 -11.94
CA ASN A 204 -7.64 19.67 -11.27
C ASN A 204 -6.36 18.85 -11.13
N ALA A 205 -6.19 18.21 -9.98
CA ALA A 205 -5.06 17.34 -9.68
C ALA A 205 -5.53 15.95 -9.32
N LEU A 206 -4.90 14.93 -9.88
CA LEU A 206 -5.07 13.52 -9.54
C LEU A 206 -3.73 12.94 -9.13
N SER A 207 -3.72 12.20 -8.04
CA SER A 207 -2.60 11.37 -7.61
C SER A 207 -3.18 9.99 -7.27
N MET A 208 -2.89 8.99 -8.09
CA MET A 208 -3.50 7.67 -7.99
C MET A 208 -2.45 6.57 -8.03
N THR A 209 -2.47 5.71 -7.03
CA THR A 209 -1.72 4.45 -7.02
C THR A 209 -2.68 3.32 -7.40
N THR A 210 -2.25 2.46 -8.31
CA THR A 210 -3.03 1.30 -8.76
C THR A 210 -2.11 0.09 -8.90
N THR A 211 -2.58 -1.06 -8.45
CA THR A 211 -1.79 -2.29 -8.42
C THR A 211 -2.69 -3.52 -8.52
N ILE A 212 -2.10 -4.62 -8.89
CA ILE A 212 -2.60 -5.98 -8.68
C ILE A 212 -1.63 -6.78 -7.80
N GLU A 213 -0.74 -6.08 -7.09
CA GLU A 213 0.36 -6.46 -6.24
C GLU A 213 1.50 -7.09 -7.06
N ASN A 214 1.56 -8.38 -7.30
CA ASN A 214 2.59 -8.99 -8.17
C ASN A 214 2.36 -8.63 -9.66
N ALA A 215 3.41 -8.66 -10.51
CA ALA A 215 3.35 -8.31 -11.93
C ALA A 215 2.25 -9.05 -12.73
N PHE A 216 1.91 -10.27 -12.31
CA PHE A 216 0.80 -11.08 -12.85
C PHE A 216 -0.29 -11.37 -11.80
N GLY A 217 -0.34 -10.60 -10.73
CA GLY A 217 -1.28 -10.77 -9.62
C GLY A 217 -1.27 -12.20 -9.09
N SER A 218 -2.44 -12.77 -8.83
CA SER A 218 -2.62 -14.16 -8.44
C SER A 218 -2.34 -15.18 -9.56
N ARG A 219 -2.01 -14.72 -10.77
CA ARG A 219 -1.89 -15.53 -12.02
C ARG A 219 -3.22 -16.11 -12.50
N LEU A 220 -4.31 -15.84 -11.83
CA LEU A 220 -5.65 -16.19 -12.29
C LEU A 220 -6.16 -15.13 -13.25
N MET A 221 -6.74 -15.58 -14.35
CA MET A 221 -7.31 -14.69 -15.37
C MET A 221 -8.76 -15.03 -15.63
N THR A 222 -9.60 -14.00 -15.65
CA THR A 222 -11.01 -14.10 -16.04
C THR A 222 -11.39 -12.88 -16.88
N ASN A 223 -12.34 -13.03 -17.80
CA ASN A 223 -12.84 -11.92 -18.62
C ASN A 223 -11.74 -11.06 -19.29
N GLY A 224 -10.55 -11.64 -19.53
CA GLY A 224 -9.42 -10.98 -20.17
C GLY A 224 -8.59 -10.09 -19.26
N PHE A 225 -8.74 -10.13 -17.95
CA PHE A 225 -7.89 -9.44 -16.98
C PHE A 225 -7.41 -10.39 -15.87
N LEU A 226 -6.26 -10.06 -15.31
CA LEU A 226 -5.67 -10.76 -14.18
C LEU A 226 -6.33 -10.32 -12.87
N LEU A 227 -6.48 -11.27 -11.95
CA LEU A 227 -6.89 -10.99 -10.59
C LEU A 227 -5.68 -10.64 -9.72
N ASN A 228 -5.86 -9.76 -8.75
CA ASN A 228 -4.82 -9.36 -7.82
C ASN A 228 -4.46 -10.48 -6.83
N ASN A 229 -3.37 -10.28 -6.09
CA ASN A 229 -2.96 -11.08 -4.93
C ASN A 229 -2.71 -10.20 -3.69
N GLU A 230 -3.49 -9.13 -3.52
CA GLU A 230 -3.28 -8.10 -2.47
C GLU A 230 -3.31 -8.65 -1.04
N LEU A 231 -3.86 -9.86 -0.80
CA LEU A 231 -3.78 -10.50 0.51
C LEU A 231 -2.35 -10.70 1.00
N THR A 232 -1.36 -10.70 0.10
CA THR A 232 0.06 -10.81 0.48
C THR A 232 0.61 -9.55 1.15
N ASP A 233 -0.12 -8.43 1.12
CA ASP A 233 0.20 -7.22 1.87
C ASP A 233 -0.07 -7.35 3.38
N PHE A 234 -0.83 -8.37 3.77
CA PHE A 234 -1.04 -8.71 5.16
C PHE A 234 -0.02 -9.73 5.67
N SER A 235 0.27 -9.69 6.97
CA SER A 235 1.00 -10.76 7.63
C SER A 235 0.14 -12.03 7.73
N PHE A 236 0.65 -13.14 7.18
CA PHE A 236 0.03 -14.45 7.37
C PHE A 236 0.28 -15.06 8.76
N LYS A 237 1.02 -14.32 9.63
CA LYS A 237 1.22 -14.67 11.02
C LYS A 237 0.47 -13.67 11.87
N SER A 238 -0.50 -14.16 12.63
CA SER A 238 -1.28 -13.33 13.54
C SER A 238 -0.47 -12.88 14.77
N HIS A 239 0.54 -13.65 15.18
CA HIS A 239 1.33 -13.39 16.38
C HIS A 239 2.84 -13.61 16.17
N ARG A 240 3.65 -12.90 16.95
CA ARG A 240 5.07 -13.14 17.11
C ARG A 240 5.43 -13.21 18.60
N SER A 241 5.97 -14.34 19.03
CA SER A 241 6.31 -14.59 20.45
C SER A 241 5.14 -14.31 21.41
N GLY A 242 3.92 -14.65 21.00
CA GLY A 242 2.70 -14.45 21.79
C GLY A 242 2.13 -13.03 21.75
N VAL A 243 2.75 -12.10 21.00
CA VAL A 243 2.27 -10.73 20.82
C VAL A 243 1.60 -10.61 19.44
N PRO A 244 0.39 -10.05 19.33
CA PRO A 244 -0.32 -9.94 18.06
C PRO A 244 0.39 -8.98 17.09
N ILE A 245 0.23 -9.23 15.79
CA ILE A 245 0.71 -8.37 14.69
C ILE A 245 -0.48 -7.55 14.21
N ALA A 246 -0.34 -6.22 14.16
CA ALA A 246 -1.44 -5.32 13.79
C ALA A 246 -1.94 -5.58 12.35
N ASN A 247 -1.04 -5.79 11.40
CA ASN A 247 -1.35 -6.00 9.99
C ASN A 247 -1.50 -7.50 9.68
N SER A 248 -2.26 -8.26 10.46
CA SER A 248 -2.49 -9.68 10.22
C SER A 248 -3.80 -9.95 9.51
N ILE A 249 -3.88 -11.12 8.85
CA ILE A 249 -5.14 -11.69 8.34
C ILE A 249 -5.80 -12.43 9.50
N GLU A 250 -6.78 -11.86 10.13
CA GLU A 250 -7.68 -12.54 11.08
C GLU A 250 -9.11 -12.08 10.92
#